data_558c9fdb3e5e733ecc7eb9ff07676139
#
_entry.id   558c9fdb3e5e733ecc7eb9ff07676139
#
_cell.length_a   1.000
_cell.length_b   1.000
_cell.length_c   1.000
_cell.angle_alpha   90.00
_cell.angle_beta   90.00
_cell.angle_gamma   90.00
#
_symmetry.space_group_name_H-M   'P 1'
#
loop_
_entity.id
_entity.type
_entity.pdbx_description
1 polymer ?
#
loop_
_entity_poly.entity_id
_entity_poly.type
_entity_poly.pdbx_seq_one_letter_code
_entity_poly.pdbx_strand_id
1 'polypeptide(L)'
;PVAQILNYCYANELDIKSISIQDLEEIYPKASELSKVDKVFFESSQSINKKLNSKDSTVVDGWNHIYKISTDEIKKTLSIFGHDFDIFEGESDANDYIEPLIKRLVTEKLIYEDDGAYITSFEEKNILITKSDGSYLYITTDLGTVVRREENLSIDKYIYIVDQRQKQHFEDLFKCVKKF
;
A
#
# COMPACT_ATOMS: atom_id res chain seq x y z
N PRO A 1 -0.36 -8.55 -4.33
CA PRO A 1 -1.32 -9.65 -4.09
C PRO A 1 -2.62 -9.49 -4.88
N VAL A 2 -3.37 -8.36 -4.76
CA VAL A 2 -4.69 -8.20 -5.41
C VAL A 2 -4.63 -8.35 -6.93
N ALA A 3 -3.63 -7.79 -7.60
CA ALA A 3 -3.45 -7.96 -9.04
C ALA A 3 -3.28 -9.43 -9.46
N GLN A 4 -2.64 -10.25 -8.63
CA GLN A 4 -2.50 -11.69 -8.87
C GLN A 4 -3.84 -12.42 -8.72
N ILE A 5 -4.64 -12.05 -7.71
CA ILE A 5 -5.99 -12.59 -7.51
C ILE A 5 -6.88 -12.24 -8.71
N LEU A 6 -6.89 -10.97 -9.12
CA LEU A 6 -7.65 -10.53 -10.29
C LEU A 6 -7.23 -11.26 -11.56
N ASN A 7 -5.91 -11.42 -11.78
CA ASN A 7 -5.39 -12.16 -12.92
C ASN A 7 -5.83 -13.63 -12.91
N TYR A 8 -5.78 -14.27 -11.74
CA TYR A 8 -6.25 -15.64 -11.58
C TYR A 8 -7.74 -15.78 -11.91
N CYS A 9 -8.55 -14.84 -11.41
CA CYS A 9 -9.98 -14.83 -11.69
C CYS A 9 -10.28 -14.66 -13.18
N TYR A 10 -9.62 -13.72 -13.85
CA TYR A 10 -9.77 -13.51 -15.29
C TYR A 10 -9.33 -14.73 -16.11
N ALA A 11 -8.18 -15.34 -15.77
CA ALA A 11 -7.67 -16.51 -16.47
C ALA A 11 -8.55 -17.76 -16.31
N ASN A 12 -9.33 -17.83 -15.23
CA ASN A 12 -10.25 -18.95 -14.96
C ASN A 12 -11.72 -18.59 -15.17
N GLU A 13 -12.01 -17.46 -15.80
CA GLU A 13 -13.38 -16.99 -16.12
C GLU A 13 -14.28 -16.91 -14.86
N LEU A 14 -13.71 -16.61 -13.69
CA LEU A 14 -14.45 -16.47 -12.45
C LEU A 14 -15.13 -15.09 -12.38
N ASP A 15 -16.39 -15.06 -11.98
CA ASP A 15 -17.07 -13.81 -11.72
C ASP A 15 -16.58 -13.22 -10.38
N ILE A 16 -15.75 -12.18 -10.46
CA ILE A 16 -15.14 -11.53 -9.31
C ILE A 16 -16.19 -11.01 -8.33
N LYS A 17 -17.34 -10.57 -8.81
CA LYS A 17 -18.42 -10.01 -7.94
C LYS A 17 -19.13 -11.08 -7.13
N SER A 18 -19.00 -12.35 -7.50
CA SER A 18 -19.58 -13.48 -6.76
C SER A 18 -18.61 -14.15 -5.77
N ILE A 19 -17.31 -13.77 -5.80
CA ILE A 19 -16.29 -14.37 -4.94
C ILE A 19 -16.54 -14.00 -3.47
N SER A 20 -16.53 -15.02 -2.63
CA SER A 20 -16.61 -14.92 -1.17
C SER A 20 -15.22 -14.81 -0.54
N ILE A 21 -15.16 -14.54 0.77
CA ILE A 21 -13.89 -14.54 1.52
C ILE A 21 -13.26 -15.94 1.54
N GLN A 22 -14.06 -17.01 1.60
CA GLN A 22 -13.59 -18.40 1.55
C GLN A 22 -12.95 -18.71 0.19
N ASP A 23 -13.52 -18.22 -0.90
CA ASP A 23 -12.93 -18.37 -2.23
C ASP A 23 -11.58 -17.65 -2.31
N LEU A 24 -11.43 -16.46 -1.68
CA LEU A 24 -10.15 -15.74 -1.63
C LEU A 24 -9.07 -16.50 -0.87
N GLU A 25 -9.43 -17.21 0.20
CA GLU A 25 -8.48 -18.06 0.96
C GLU A 25 -7.91 -19.19 0.10
N GLU A 26 -8.67 -19.67 -0.89
CA GLU A 26 -8.21 -20.68 -1.84
C GLU A 26 -7.47 -20.08 -3.05
N ILE A 27 -7.98 -18.96 -3.58
CA ILE A 27 -7.46 -18.32 -4.79
C ILE A 27 -6.09 -17.68 -4.51
N TYR A 28 -5.91 -17.00 -3.39
CA TYR A 28 -4.69 -16.25 -3.11
C TYR A 28 -3.42 -17.12 -3.11
N PRO A 29 -3.37 -18.27 -2.42
CA PRO A 29 -2.20 -19.16 -2.48
C PRO A 29 -1.90 -19.65 -3.90
N LYS A 30 -2.94 -20.04 -4.65
CA LYS A 30 -2.80 -20.52 -6.04
C LYS A 30 -2.24 -19.42 -6.96
N ALA A 31 -2.80 -18.22 -6.88
CA ALA A 31 -2.34 -17.06 -7.66
C ALA A 31 -0.90 -16.65 -7.29
N SER A 32 -0.57 -16.71 -6.00
CA SER A 32 0.78 -16.40 -5.51
C SER A 32 1.82 -17.42 -5.98
N GLU A 33 1.46 -18.70 -6.00
CA GLU A 33 2.34 -19.76 -6.50
C GLU A 33 2.55 -19.64 -8.02
N LEU A 34 1.48 -19.48 -8.80
CA LEU A 34 1.57 -19.25 -10.23
C LEU A 34 2.47 -18.08 -10.57
N SER A 35 2.37 -16.99 -9.82
CA SER A 35 3.20 -15.80 -10.03
C SER A 35 4.71 -16.05 -9.82
N LYS A 36 5.10 -17.13 -9.14
CA LYS A 36 6.51 -17.51 -8.93
C LYS A 36 7.06 -18.43 -10.02
N VAL A 37 6.19 -19.24 -10.62
CA VAL A 37 6.60 -20.31 -11.53
C VAL A 37 6.25 -20.03 -12.99
N ASP A 38 5.25 -19.19 -13.23
CA ASP A 38 4.77 -18.81 -14.57
C ASP A 38 5.08 -17.35 -14.88
N LYS A 39 6.03 -17.12 -15.76
CA LYS A 39 6.47 -15.78 -16.18
C LYS A 39 5.36 -15.01 -16.88
N VAL A 40 4.52 -15.65 -17.69
CA VAL A 40 3.43 -14.99 -18.42
C VAL A 40 2.38 -14.51 -17.43
N PHE A 41 2.03 -15.34 -16.44
CA PHE A 41 1.12 -14.97 -15.36
C PHE A 41 1.68 -13.81 -14.52
N PHE A 42 2.98 -13.83 -14.22
CA PHE A 42 3.64 -12.74 -13.49
C PHE A 42 3.56 -11.41 -14.26
N GLU A 43 3.93 -11.40 -15.57
CA GLU A 43 3.90 -10.20 -16.41
C GLU A 43 2.47 -9.67 -16.58
N SER A 44 1.48 -10.54 -16.73
CA SER A 44 0.06 -10.17 -16.78
C SER A 44 -0.39 -9.54 -15.46
N SER A 45 0.01 -10.11 -14.32
CA SER A 45 -0.29 -9.55 -13.00
C SER A 45 0.33 -8.17 -12.80
N GLN A 46 1.55 -7.93 -13.32
CA GLN A 46 2.17 -6.61 -13.30
C GLN A 46 1.38 -5.59 -14.15
N SER A 47 0.87 -6.01 -15.31
CA SER A 47 0.01 -5.17 -16.16
C SER A 47 -1.27 -4.76 -15.43
N ILE A 48 -1.94 -5.71 -14.75
CA ILE A 48 -3.11 -5.42 -13.92
C ILE A 48 -2.75 -4.46 -12.77
N ASN A 49 -1.60 -4.64 -12.13
CA ASN A 49 -1.16 -3.73 -11.07
C ASN A 49 -0.94 -2.29 -11.57
N LYS A 50 -0.40 -2.11 -12.77
CA LYS A 50 -0.29 -0.79 -13.41
C LYS A 50 -1.66 -0.17 -13.67
N LYS A 51 -2.63 -0.96 -14.14
CA LYS A 51 -4.02 -0.51 -14.33
C LYS A 51 -4.68 -0.10 -13.02
N LEU A 52 -4.47 -0.84 -11.93
CA LEU A 52 -4.96 -0.48 -10.59
C LEU A 52 -4.38 0.86 -10.14
N ASN A 53 -3.07 1.06 -10.31
CA ASN A 53 -2.41 2.32 -9.96
C ASN A 53 -2.92 3.52 -10.76
N SER A 54 -3.31 3.30 -12.04
CA SER A 54 -3.93 4.34 -12.89
C SER A 54 -5.44 4.47 -12.68
N LYS A 55 -6.02 3.77 -11.71
CA LYS A 55 -7.47 3.77 -11.42
C LYS A 55 -8.32 3.38 -12.65
N ASP A 56 -7.82 2.45 -13.49
CA ASP A 56 -8.52 1.96 -14.70
C ASP A 56 -9.81 1.23 -14.28
N SER A 57 -10.94 1.68 -14.82
CA SER A 57 -12.28 1.16 -14.47
C SER A 57 -12.44 -0.34 -14.73
N THR A 58 -11.66 -0.93 -15.65
CA THR A 58 -11.75 -2.36 -15.97
C THR A 58 -11.30 -3.27 -14.84
N VAL A 59 -10.52 -2.78 -13.89
CA VAL A 59 -9.97 -3.55 -12.76
C VAL A 59 -10.38 -3.01 -11.39
N VAL A 60 -10.78 -1.74 -11.31
CA VAL A 60 -11.13 -1.08 -10.04
C VAL A 60 -12.36 -1.72 -9.38
N ASP A 61 -13.37 -2.10 -10.16
CA ASP A 61 -14.56 -2.76 -9.61
C ASP A 61 -14.23 -4.08 -8.91
N GLY A 62 -13.35 -4.89 -9.51
CA GLY A 62 -12.89 -6.14 -8.92
C GLY A 62 -12.05 -5.89 -7.65
N TRP A 63 -11.17 -4.87 -7.67
CA TRP A 63 -10.42 -4.45 -6.49
C TRP A 63 -11.36 -4.01 -5.36
N ASN A 64 -12.37 -3.18 -5.65
CA ASN A 64 -13.34 -2.71 -4.67
C ASN A 64 -14.10 -3.88 -4.01
N HIS A 65 -14.49 -4.89 -4.80
CA HIS A 65 -15.16 -6.07 -4.27
C HIS A 65 -14.25 -6.85 -3.31
N ILE A 66 -13.03 -7.18 -3.74
CA ILE A 66 -12.03 -7.88 -2.91
C ILE A 66 -11.73 -7.09 -1.63
N TYR A 67 -11.51 -5.78 -1.75
CA TYR A 67 -11.27 -4.90 -0.62
C TYR A 67 -12.42 -4.95 0.38
N LYS A 68 -13.66 -4.83 -0.13
CA LYS A 68 -14.87 -4.84 0.70
C LYS A 68 -15.01 -6.13 1.49
N ILE A 69 -14.99 -7.29 0.83
CA ILE A 69 -15.19 -8.58 1.53
C ILE A 69 -14.04 -8.86 2.51
N SER A 70 -12.81 -8.47 2.19
CA SER A 70 -11.67 -8.63 3.09
C SER A 70 -11.78 -7.73 4.33
N THR A 71 -12.14 -6.46 4.15
CA THR A 71 -12.29 -5.52 5.26
C THR A 71 -13.49 -5.84 6.14
N ASP A 72 -14.60 -6.31 5.55
CA ASP A 72 -15.78 -6.73 6.30
C ASP A 72 -15.45 -7.94 7.21
N GLU A 73 -14.67 -8.92 6.73
CA GLU A 73 -14.26 -10.06 7.54
C GLU A 73 -13.24 -9.68 8.63
N ILE A 74 -12.30 -8.77 8.32
CA ILE A 74 -11.38 -8.22 9.34
C ILE A 74 -12.18 -7.52 10.44
N LYS A 75 -13.12 -6.65 10.11
CA LYS A 75 -13.97 -5.95 11.09
C LYS A 75 -14.77 -6.92 11.94
N LYS A 76 -15.38 -7.93 11.32
CA LYS A 76 -16.11 -8.98 12.01
C LYS A 76 -15.20 -9.74 13.00
N THR A 77 -13.99 -10.11 12.58
CA THR A 77 -13.01 -10.79 13.45
C THR A 77 -12.62 -9.90 14.62
N LEU A 78 -12.33 -8.62 14.38
CA LEU A 78 -11.95 -7.66 15.43
C LEU A 78 -13.10 -7.45 16.43
N SER A 79 -14.34 -7.40 15.96
CA SER A 79 -15.52 -7.27 16.84
C SER A 79 -15.70 -8.46 17.80
N ILE A 80 -15.28 -9.68 17.40
CA ILE A 80 -15.30 -10.87 18.29
C ILE A 80 -14.37 -10.66 19.50
N PHE A 81 -13.28 -9.93 19.29
CA PHE A 81 -12.34 -9.56 20.36
C PHE A 81 -12.72 -8.28 21.11
N GLY A 82 -13.89 -7.71 20.79
CA GLY A 82 -14.35 -6.46 21.40
C GLY A 82 -13.56 -5.22 20.96
N HIS A 83 -12.91 -5.28 19.78
CA HIS A 83 -12.17 -4.16 19.21
C HIS A 83 -13.01 -3.44 18.14
N ASP A 84 -13.29 -2.17 18.39
CA ASP A 84 -13.86 -1.23 17.45
C ASP A 84 -12.86 -0.12 17.11
N PHE A 85 -12.96 0.43 15.91
CA PHE A 85 -12.10 1.50 15.42
C PHE A 85 -12.94 2.61 14.83
N ASP A 86 -12.66 3.84 15.21
CA ASP A 86 -13.34 5.04 14.68
C ASP A 86 -13.02 5.24 13.19
N ILE A 87 -11.78 4.87 12.78
CA ILE A 87 -11.29 5.03 11.41
C ILE A 87 -10.69 3.70 10.95
N PHE A 88 -11.09 3.26 9.76
CA PHE A 88 -10.56 2.07 9.11
C PHE A 88 -10.00 2.45 7.74
N GLU A 89 -8.67 2.50 7.64
CA GLU A 89 -7.93 2.98 6.48
C GLU A 89 -6.96 1.94 5.95
N GLY A 90 -6.66 2.00 4.65
CA GLY A 90 -5.64 1.20 3.99
C GLY A 90 -4.55 2.08 3.37
N GLU A 91 -3.47 1.46 2.92
CA GLU A 91 -2.34 2.15 2.26
C GLU A 91 -2.79 2.97 1.04
N SER A 92 -3.81 2.52 0.31
CA SER A 92 -4.34 3.20 -0.87
C SER A 92 -4.95 4.58 -0.58
N ASP A 93 -5.38 4.82 0.66
CA ASP A 93 -5.98 6.10 1.06
C ASP A 93 -4.96 7.24 1.12
N ALA A 94 -3.68 6.90 1.16
CA ALA A 94 -2.57 7.86 1.15
C ALA A 94 -2.13 8.28 -0.26
N ASN A 95 -2.53 7.57 -1.32
CA ASN A 95 -1.98 7.73 -2.66
C ASN A 95 -2.07 9.17 -3.20
N ASP A 96 -3.19 9.85 -2.96
CA ASP A 96 -3.41 11.21 -3.47
C ASP A 96 -2.54 12.26 -2.75
N TYR A 97 -1.93 11.90 -1.61
CA TYR A 97 -1.05 12.76 -0.81
C TYR A 97 0.43 12.59 -1.13
N ILE A 98 0.82 11.48 -1.78
CA ILE A 98 2.24 11.14 -1.98
C ILE A 98 2.90 12.06 -3.01
N GLU A 99 2.30 12.24 -4.19
CA GLU A 99 2.90 13.07 -5.24
C GLU A 99 3.06 14.54 -4.83
N PRO A 100 2.05 15.19 -4.22
CA PRO A 100 2.21 16.53 -3.67
C PRO A 100 3.31 16.62 -2.60
N LEU A 101 3.39 15.62 -1.71
CA LEU A 101 4.44 15.54 -0.70
C LEU A 101 5.83 15.49 -1.34
N ILE A 102 6.06 14.60 -2.30
CA ILE A 102 7.38 14.47 -2.99
C ILE A 102 7.76 15.80 -3.66
N LYS A 103 6.82 16.44 -4.37
CA LYS A 103 7.07 17.75 -5.01
C LYS A 103 7.48 18.82 -3.99
N ARG A 104 6.82 18.87 -2.84
CA ARG A 104 7.16 19.77 -1.73
C ARG A 104 8.56 19.49 -1.22
N LEU A 105 8.87 18.24 -0.88
CA LEU A 105 10.16 17.83 -0.33
C LEU A 105 11.34 18.13 -1.28
N VAL A 106 11.14 17.96 -2.59
CA VAL A 106 12.14 18.36 -3.61
C VAL A 106 12.33 19.89 -3.63
N THR A 107 11.22 20.63 -3.64
CA THR A 107 11.26 22.11 -3.67
C THR A 107 11.96 22.68 -2.44
N GLU A 108 11.70 22.10 -1.27
CA GLU A 108 12.31 22.50 0.01
C GLU A 108 13.72 21.93 0.19
N LYS A 109 14.23 21.16 -0.78
CA LYS A 109 15.56 20.51 -0.75
C LYS A 109 15.76 19.58 0.45
N LEU A 110 14.68 18.95 0.92
CA LEU A 110 14.70 17.97 2.00
C LEU A 110 15.02 16.55 1.50
N ILE A 111 14.77 16.33 0.21
CA ILE A 111 15.17 15.13 -0.54
C ILE A 111 15.91 15.56 -1.81
N TYR A 112 16.75 14.69 -2.34
CA TYR A 112 17.49 14.91 -3.58
C TYR A 112 17.59 13.62 -4.38
N GLU A 113 17.79 13.76 -5.67
CA GLU A 113 17.94 12.63 -6.58
C GLU A 113 19.36 12.04 -6.47
N ASP A 114 19.41 10.72 -6.36
CA ASP A 114 20.63 9.92 -6.36
C ASP A 114 20.36 8.66 -7.20
N ASP A 115 21.05 8.53 -8.31
CA ASP A 115 20.93 7.41 -9.27
C ASP A 115 19.46 7.12 -9.69
N GLY A 116 18.68 8.18 -9.96
CA GLY A 116 17.27 8.12 -10.35
C GLY A 116 16.27 7.91 -9.21
N ALA A 117 16.73 7.71 -8.00
CA ALA A 117 15.91 7.58 -6.81
C ALA A 117 15.91 8.86 -5.97
N TYR A 118 14.85 9.14 -5.24
CA TYR A 118 14.89 10.22 -4.24
C TYR A 118 15.30 9.67 -2.89
N ILE A 119 16.28 10.33 -2.28
CA ILE A 119 16.79 9.99 -0.95
C ILE A 119 16.80 11.20 -0.03
N THR A 120 16.82 10.95 1.28
CA THR A 120 17.12 11.95 2.30
C THR A 120 18.29 11.48 3.16
N SER A 121 19.23 12.40 3.49
CA SER A 121 20.42 12.07 4.28
C SER A 121 20.22 12.40 5.75
N PHE A 122 20.67 11.51 6.59
CA PHE A 122 20.91 11.69 8.02
C PHE A 122 22.38 11.41 8.32
N GLU A 123 22.88 11.85 9.47
CA GLU A 123 24.30 11.65 9.85
C GLU A 123 24.75 10.19 9.76
N GLU A 124 23.86 9.26 10.11
CA GLU A 124 24.16 7.83 10.19
C GLU A 124 23.92 7.07 8.88
N LYS A 125 22.99 7.54 8.04
CA LYS A 125 22.58 6.82 6.81
C LYS A 125 21.69 7.67 5.90
N ASN A 126 21.61 7.24 4.65
CA ASN A 126 20.60 7.71 3.71
C ASN A 126 19.33 6.86 3.83
N ILE A 127 18.17 7.50 3.71
CA ILE A 127 16.88 6.83 3.65
C ILE A 127 16.32 7.04 2.25
N LEU A 128 15.96 5.92 1.60
CA LEU A 128 15.35 5.92 0.27
C LEU A 128 13.88 6.32 0.39
N ILE A 129 13.47 7.32 -0.37
CA ILE A 129 12.09 7.84 -0.40
C ILE A 129 11.32 7.30 -1.60
N THR A 130 11.91 7.30 -2.80
CA THR A 130 11.34 6.62 -3.97
C THR A 130 12.37 5.74 -4.64
N LYS A 131 11.92 4.74 -5.40
CA LYS A 131 12.83 3.95 -6.24
C LYS A 131 13.19 4.69 -7.52
N SER A 132 14.25 4.22 -8.20
CA SER A 132 14.70 4.77 -9.48
C SER A 132 13.67 4.64 -10.62
N ASP A 133 12.74 3.70 -10.54
CA ASP A 133 11.61 3.56 -11.47
C ASP A 133 10.40 4.46 -11.11
N GLY A 134 10.55 5.33 -10.11
CA GLY A 134 9.51 6.21 -9.60
C GLY A 134 8.47 5.53 -8.71
N SER A 135 8.59 4.22 -8.47
CA SER A 135 7.65 3.52 -7.59
C SER A 135 7.89 3.86 -6.11
N TYR A 136 6.81 3.78 -5.33
CA TYR A 136 6.83 4.12 -3.93
C TYR A 136 7.29 2.95 -3.06
N LEU A 137 7.85 3.28 -1.91
CA LEU A 137 8.24 2.38 -0.83
C LEU A 137 7.21 2.49 0.30
N TYR A 138 7.21 1.55 1.23
CA TYR A 138 6.36 1.64 2.43
C TYR A 138 6.55 2.94 3.20
N ILE A 139 7.79 3.40 3.33
CA ILE A 139 8.08 4.69 4.00
C ILE A 139 7.41 5.87 3.30
N THR A 140 7.33 5.85 1.97
CA THR A 140 6.68 6.91 1.17
C THR A 140 5.18 6.92 1.42
N THR A 141 4.57 5.73 1.42
CA THR A 141 3.13 5.55 1.68
C THR A 141 2.79 5.97 3.11
N ASP A 142 3.62 5.60 4.08
CA ASP A 142 3.41 6.00 5.48
C ASP A 142 3.59 7.50 5.70
N LEU A 143 4.55 8.13 5.02
CA LEU A 143 4.68 9.60 5.03
C LEU A 143 3.43 10.27 4.44
N GLY A 144 2.91 9.76 3.32
CA GLY A 144 1.64 10.22 2.75
C GLY A 144 0.47 10.04 3.72
N THR A 145 0.44 8.94 4.47
CA THR A 145 -0.57 8.69 5.52
C THR A 145 -0.45 9.71 6.65
N VAL A 146 0.76 10.07 7.09
CA VAL A 146 0.97 11.10 8.11
C VAL A 146 0.44 12.44 7.61
N VAL A 147 0.81 12.87 6.39
CA VAL A 147 0.30 14.12 5.81
C VAL A 147 -1.22 14.12 5.75
N ARG A 148 -1.83 13.05 5.24
CA ARG A 148 -3.28 12.93 5.18
C ARG A 148 -3.95 13.09 6.54
N ARG A 149 -3.39 12.46 7.57
CA ARG A 149 -3.91 12.56 8.94
C ARG A 149 -3.75 13.95 9.52
N GLU A 150 -2.61 14.60 9.31
CA GLU A 150 -2.39 15.99 9.74
C GLU A 150 -3.37 16.96 9.09
N GLU A 151 -3.70 16.77 7.80
CA GLU A 151 -4.63 17.65 7.10
C GLU A 151 -6.10 17.41 7.47
N ASN A 152 -6.47 16.19 7.86
CA ASN A 152 -7.88 15.82 8.04
C ASN A 152 -8.28 15.57 9.49
N LEU A 153 -7.33 15.39 10.39
CA LEU A 153 -7.58 15.06 11.80
C LEU A 153 -6.83 16.02 12.72
N SER A 154 -7.46 16.40 13.82
CA SER A 154 -6.80 17.15 14.90
C SER A 154 -6.16 16.15 15.86
N ILE A 155 -4.89 15.83 15.66
CA ILE A 155 -4.18 14.80 16.42
C ILE A 155 -3.09 15.44 17.28
N ASP A 156 -3.16 15.21 18.60
CA ASP A 156 -2.11 15.66 19.53
C ASP A 156 -0.94 14.67 19.62
N LYS A 157 -1.20 13.37 19.34
CA LYS A 157 -0.19 12.32 19.50
C LYS A 157 -0.46 11.12 18.61
N TYR A 158 0.56 10.67 17.91
CA TYR A 158 0.56 9.41 17.15
C TYR A 158 1.17 8.29 17.97
N ILE A 159 0.44 7.18 18.13
CA ILE A 159 0.93 5.97 18.77
C ILE A 159 0.79 4.83 17.76
N TYR A 160 1.93 4.25 17.33
CA TYR A 160 1.96 3.12 16.42
C TYR A 160 2.14 1.82 17.20
N ILE A 161 1.17 0.92 17.09
CA ILE A 161 1.24 -0.43 17.66
C ILE A 161 1.57 -1.37 16.51
N VAL A 162 2.80 -1.89 16.50
CA VAL A 162 3.36 -2.65 15.38
C VAL A 162 4.17 -3.85 15.87
N ASP A 163 4.40 -4.80 14.97
CA ASP A 163 5.29 -5.94 15.24
C ASP A 163 6.75 -5.44 15.41
N GLN A 164 7.50 -6.09 16.30
CA GLN A 164 8.89 -5.72 16.59
C GLN A 164 9.79 -5.75 15.33
N ARG A 165 9.49 -6.59 14.35
CA ARG A 165 10.20 -6.65 13.07
C ARG A 165 10.11 -5.35 12.28
N GLN A 166 9.10 -4.52 12.52
CA GLN A 166 8.90 -3.22 11.88
C GLN A 166 9.59 -2.06 12.59
N LYS A 167 10.27 -2.32 13.72
CA LYS A 167 10.91 -1.29 14.56
C LYS A 167 11.79 -0.35 13.74
N GLN A 168 12.70 -0.87 12.92
CA GLN A 168 13.62 -0.07 12.12
C GLN A 168 12.89 0.82 11.11
N HIS A 169 11.83 0.32 10.49
CA HIS A 169 11.01 1.07 9.56
C HIS A 169 10.37 2.29 10.26
N PHE A 170 9.78 2.10 11.45
CA PHE A 170 9.15 3.20 12.19
C PHE A 170 10.15 4.19 12.77
N GLU A 171 11.35 3.73 13.17
CA GLU A 171 12.43 4.64 13.55
C GLU A 171 12.84 5.55 12.39
N ASP A 172 12.92 5.02 11.18
CA ASP A 172 13.23 5.78 9.98
C ASP A 172 12.10 6.73 9.59
N LEU A 173 10.85 6.25 9.64
CA LEU A 173 9.67 7.08 9.42
C LEU A 173 9.65 8.28 10.37
N PHE A 174 9.87 8.07 11.67
CA PHE A 174 9.85 9.15 12.65
C PHE A 174 11.00 10.13 12.49
N LYS A 175 12.18 9.68 12.01
CA LYS A 175 13.28 10.57 11.62
C LYS A 175 12.84 11.46 10.44
N CYS A 176 12.21 10.88 9.42
CA CYS A 176 11.71 11.61 8.27
C CYS A 176 10.61 12.61 8.66
N VAL A 177 9.60 12.19 9.42
CA VAL A 177 8.50 13.07 9.88
C VAL A 177 9.01 14.27 10.68
N LYS A 178 10.07 14.09 11.50
CA LYS A 178 10.67 15.21 12.25
C LYS A 178 11.48 16.17 11.38
N LYS A 179 12.00 15.69 10.27
CA LYS A 179 12.80 16.48 9.33
C LYS A 179 11.95 17.23 8.33
N PHE A 180 10.83 16.66 7.90
CA PHE A 180 9.93 17.15 6.84
C PHE A 180 8.79 17.98 7.39
#